data_900adc9050c8118798b95cc4ce6f409e
#
_entry.id   900adc9050c8118798b95cc4ce6f409e
#
_cell.length_a   1.000
_cell.length_b   1.000
_cell.length_c   1.000
_cell.angle_alpha   90.00
_cell.angle_beta   90.00
_cell.angle_gamma   90.00
#
_symmetry.space_group_name_H-M   'P 1'
#
loop_
_entity.id
_entity.type
_entity.pdbx_description
1 polymer ?
#
loop_
_entity_poly.entity_id
_entity_poly.type
_entity_poly.pdbx_seq_one_letter_code
_entity_poly.pdbx_strand_id
1 'polypeptide(L)'
;KSNHMSRILQKTSHWLKKAGRGFTNLYRGPWYKKTVVWIITCVLSVILLLIAVDLNFLYLFGKSPGFKDIEHPVTSEASEIYSADSVLIGRFFSENRTPVEYEDISPIIIQTLIDTEDERFYRHHGIDFQGLFAAVKDIASGRARGASTITQQLAKNLFRVRTQYSTGLLGKIPGVKILVMKAKEWIVAVKLEMIFSKEE
;
A
#
# COMPACT_ATOMS: atom_id res chain seq x y z
N LYS A 1 -42.80 -18.58 -13.08
CA LYS A 1 -41.66 -17.68 -12.81
C LYS A 1 -41.89 -16.78 -11.57
N SER A 2 -43.14 -16.38 -11.26
CA SER A 2 -43.46 -15.52 -10.10
C SER A 2 -43.13 -16.16 -8.73
N ASN A 3 -43.39 -17.45 -8.55
CA ASN A 3 -43.18 -18.16 -7.27
C ASN A 3 -41.69 -18.37 -6.87
N HIS A 4 -40.78 -18.34 -7.84
CA HIS A 4 -39.32 -18.50 -7.54
C HIS A 4 -38.73 -17.19 -6.98
N MET A 5 -39.12 -16.07 -7.58
CA MET A 5 -38.66 -14.73 -7.17
C MET A 5 -39.15 -14.38 -5.74
N SER A 6 -40.44 -14.70 -5.45
CA SER A 6 -41.00 -14.46 -4.11
C SER A 6 -40.29 -15.29 -3.02
N ARG A 7 -39.89 -16.54 -3.31
CA ARG A 7 -39.12 -17.39 -2.38
C ARG A 7 -37.72 -16.88 -2.12
N ILE A 8 -37.04 -16.34 -3.15
CA ILE A 8 -35.71 -15.71 -3.00
C ILE A 8 -35.84 -14.46 -2.14
N LEU A 9 -36.79 -13.57 -2.42
CA LEU A 9 -37.05 -12.37 -1.63
C LEU A 9 -37.42 -12.67 -0.18
N GLN A 10 -38.19 -13.71 0.08
CA GLN A 10 -38.51 -14.15 1.45
C GLN A 10 -37.28 -14.72 2.18
N LYS A 11 -36.43 -15.53 1.52
CA LYS A 11 -35.19 -16.03 2.10
C LYS A 11 -34.20 -14.91 2.42
N THR A 12 -34.03 -13.95 1.52
CA THR A 12 -33.15 -12.80 1.75
C THR A 12 -33.67 -11.91 2.88
N SER A 13 -34.97 -11.62 2.93
CA SER A 13 -35.57 -10.84 4.03
C SER A 13 -35.47 -11.53 5.38
N HIS A 14 -35.65 -12.84 5.42
CA HIS A 14 -35.48 -13.63 6.65
C HIS A 14 -34.02 -13.62 7.12
N TRP A 15 -33.07 -13.78 6.18
CA TRP A 15 -31.64 -13.72 6.49
C TRP A 15 -31.22 -12.34 7.01
N LEU A 16 -31.68 -11.25 6.37
CA LEU A 16 -31.45 -9.88 6.81
C LEU A 16 -32.05 -9.60 8.20
N LYS A 17 -33.25 -10.09 8.49
CA LYS A 17 -33.88 -9.98 9.82
C LYS A 17 -33.13 -10.79 10.87
N LYS A 18 -32.55 -11.94 10.53
CA LYS A 18 -31.75 -12.77 11.43
C LYS A 18 -30.39 -12.11 11.71
N ALA A 19 -29.75 -11.57 10.69
CA ALA A 19 -28.49 -10.82 10.81
C ALA A 19 -28.70 -9.55 11.66
N GLY A 20 -29.76 -8.79 11.42
CA GLY A 20 -30.10 -7.59 12.19
C GLY A 20 -30.38 -7.89 13.67
N ARG A 21 -31.07 -9.01 13.97
CA ARG A 21 -31.27 -9.46 15.37
C ARG A 21 -29.96 -9.91 16.03
N GLY A 22 -29.07 -10.56 15.30
CA GLY A 22 -27.73 -10.89 15.78
C GLY A 22 -26.94 -9.64 16.16
N PHE A 23 -26.97 -8.62 15.32
CA PHE A 23 -26.28 -7.34 15.54
C PHE A 23 -26.85 -6.58 16.74
N THR A 24 -28.18 -6.49 16.88
CA THR A 24 -28.82 -5.83 18.03
C THR A 24 -28.56 -6.56 19.36
N ASN A 25 -28.48 -7.89 19.35
CA ASN A 25 -28.13 -8.67 20.53
C ASN A 25 -26.66 -8.51 20.96
N LEU A 26 -25.73 -8.33 19.98
CA LEU A 26 -24.33 -7.98 20.27
C LEU A 26 -24.23 -6.59 20.94
N TYR A 27 -25.04 -5.63 20.49
CA TYR A 27 -25.04 -4.28 21.04
C TYR A 27 -25.70 -4.16 22.44
N ARG A 28 -26.62 -5.07 22.76
CA ARG A 28 -27.26 -5.18 24.11
C ARG A 28 -26.44 -5.99 25.10
N GLY A 29 -25.34 -6.62 24.69
CA GLY A 29 -24.46 -7.41 25.52
C GLY A 29 -23.57 -6.58 26.45
N PRO A 30 -22.77 -7.26 27.30
CA PRO A 30 -21.82 -6.61 28.21
C PRO A 30 -20.79 -5.76 27.42
N TRP A 31 -20.20 -4.78 28.10
CA TRP A 31 -19.35 -3.77 27.51
C TRP A 31 -18.21 -4.32 26.63
N TYR A 32 -17.60 -5.45 27.01
CA TYR A 32 -16.53 -6.09 26.24
C TYR A 32 -16.98 -6.59 24.86
N LYS A 33 -18.23 -7.03 24.71
CA LYS A 33 -18.79 -7.40 23.40
C LYS A 33 -18.92 -6.18 22.48
N LYS A 34 -19.31 -5.04 23.06
CA LYS A 34 -19.37 -3.77 22.31
C LYS A 34 -18.00 -3.33 21.84
N THR A 35 -16.98 -3.40 22.70
CA THR A 35 -15.60 -3.09 22.33
C THR A 35 -15.08 -4.01 21.20
N VAL A 36 -15.33 -5.31 21.26
CA VAL A 36 -14.96 -6.24 20.20
C VAL A 36 -15.66 -5.89 18.89
N VAL A 37 -16.96 -5.58 18.91
CA VAL A 37 -17.70 -5.16 17.71
C VAL A 37 -17.12 -3.86 17.14
N TRP A 38 -16.82 -2.88 17.99
CA TRP A 38 -16.18 -1.64 17.56
C TRP A 38 -14.83 -1.87 16.89
N ILE A 39 -13.98 -2.70 17.49
CA ILE A 39 -12.66 -3.06 16.92
C ILE A 39 -12.84 -3.72 15.54
N ILE A 40 -13.71 -4.73 15.44
CA ILE A 40 -13.99 -5.41 14.17
C ILE A 40 -14.51 -4.40 13.12
N THR A 41 -15.45 -3.54 13.51
CA THR A 41 -16.00 -2.53 12.58
C THR A 41 -14.93 -1.56 12.11
N CYS A 42 -14.05 -1.09 13.01
CA CYS A 42 -12.93 -0.23 12.65
C CYS A 42 -11.96 -0.93 11.66
N VAL A 43 -11.59 -2.17 11.95
CA VAL A 43 -10.71 -2.96 11.07
C VAL A 43 -11.34 -3.15 9.68
N LEU A 44 -12.61 -3.57 9.63
CA LEU A 44 -13.34 -3.72 8.37
C LEU A 44 -13.46 -2.40 7.60
N SER A 45 -13.69 -1.29 8.30
CA SER A 45 -13.76 0.04 7.68
C SER A 45 -12.43 0.46 7.06
N VAL A 46 -11.30 0.15 7.73
CA VAL A 46 -9.95 0.41 7.17
C VAL A 46 -9.70 -0.45 5.94
N ILE A 47 -10.02 -1.74 6.00
CA ILE A 47 -9.87 -2.66 4.86
C ILE A 47 -10.73 -2.16 3.67
N LEU A 48 -11.99 -1.81 3.92
CA LEU A 48 -12.89 -1.29 2.89
C LEU A 48 -12.35 0.01 2.27
N LEU A 49 -11.80 0.90 3.10
CA LEU A 49 -11.16 2.13 2.64
C LEU A 49 -9.96 1.84 1.74
N LEU A 50 -9.08 0.90 2.12
CA LEU A 50 -7.93 0.52 1.29
C LEU A 50 -8.38 -0.06 -0.05
N ILE A 51 -9.41 -0.93 -0.06
CA ILE A 51 -10.00 -1.45 -1.30
C ILE A 51 -10.58 -0.32 -2.15
N ALA A 52 -11.29 0.64 -1.54
CA ALA A 52 -11.85 1.78 -2.25
C ALA A 52 -10.75 2.67 -2.86
N VAL A 53 -9.62 2.86 -2.17
CA VAL A 53 -8.45 3.57 -2.68
C VAL A 53 -7.84 2.82 -3.87
N ASP A 54 -7.66 1.52 -3.77
CA ASP A 54 -7.05 0.70 -4.82
C ASP A 54 -7.91 0.66 -6.09
N LEU A 55 -9.22 0.45 -5.93
CA LEU A 55 -10.19 0.44 -7.02
C LEU A 55 -10.54 1.84 -7.55
N ASN A 56 -9.98 2.90 -6.98
CA ASN A 56 -10.33 4.29 -7.31
C ASN A 56 -11.85 4.52 -7.30
N PHE A 57 -12.50 4.09 -6.23
CA PHE A 57 -13.95 4.17 -6.08
C PHE A 57 -14.46 5.59 -6.37
N LEU A 58 -15.41 5.70 -7.29
CA LEU A 58 -15.99 6.96 -7.77
C LEU A 58 -14.96 8.01 -8.23
N TYR A 59 -13.78 7.58 -8.69
CA TYR A 59 -12.67 8.47 -9.09
C TYR A 59 -12.17 9.41 -7.96
N LEU A 60 -12.48 9.07 -6.71
CA LEU A 60 -12.14 9.90 -5.55
C LEU A 60 -10.65 9.87 -5.22
N PHE A 61 -9.98 8.74 -5.44
CA PHE A 61 -8.62 8.49 -4.98
C PHE A 61 -7.56 8.53 -6.10
N GLY A 62 -8.00 8.54 -7.35
CA GLY A 62 -7.11 8.44 -8.50
C GLY A 62 -6.56 7.02 -8.74
N LYS A 63 -6.09 6.75 -9.95
CA LYS A 63 -5.59 5.43 -10.36
C LYS A 63 -4.39 5.00 -9.51
N SER A 64 -4.32 3.71 -9.19
CA SER A 64 -3.18 3.05 -8.54
C SER A 64 -2.51 2.07 -9.51
N PRO A 65 -1.22 1.72 -9.32
CA PRO A 65 -0.58 0.66 -10.10
C PRO A 65 -1.33 -0.66 -9.97
N GLY A 66 -1.61 -1.30 -11.11
CA GLY A 66 -2.14 -2.66 -11.17
C GLY A 66 -1.03 -3.70 -11.00
N PHE A 67 -1.40 -4.99 -10.86
CA PHE A 67 -0.43 -6.08 -10.77
C PHE A 67 0.51 -6.15 -11.98
N LYS A 68 0.00 -5.93 -13.20
CA LYS A 68 0.81 -5.89 -14.42
C LYS A 68 1.84 -4.75 -14.45
N ASP A 69 1.45 -3.58 -13.92
CA ASP A 69 2.36 -2.42 -13.83
C ASP A 69 3.48 -2.69 -12.80
N ILE A 70 3.21 -3.54 -11.81
CA ILE A 70 4.16 -3.91 -10.76
C ILE A 70 5.09 -5.02 -11.24
N GLU A 71 4.58 -6.00 -11.98
CA GLU A 71 5.35 -7.11 -12.53
C GLU A 71 6.34 -6.63 -13.61
N HIS A 72 5.99 -5.58 -14.35
CA HIS A 72 6.83 -5.01 -15.40
C HIS A 72 7.03 -3.50 -15.19
N PRO A 73 7.85 -3.11 -14.21
CA PRO A 73 8.08 -1.70 -13.92
C PRO A 73 8.84 -1.02 -15.06
N VAL A 74 8.34 0.15 -15.46
CA VAL A 74 9.06 0.99 -16.43
C VAL A 74 10.07 1.83 -15.68
N THR A 75 11.35 1.50 -15.84
CA THR A 75 12.47 2.29 -15.32
C THR A 75 12.93 3.29 -16.36
N SER A 76 13.23 4.52 -15.91
CA SER A 76 13.85 5.52 -16.78
C SER A 76 15.37 5.33 -16.70
N GLU A 77 15.96 4.84 -17.77
CA GLU A 77 17.41 4.70 -17.90
C GLU A 77 18.02 5.93 -18.58
N ALA A 78 19.30 6.15 -18.33
CA ALA A 78 20.05 7.18 -19.02
C ALA A 78 20.32 6.75 -20.47
N SER A 79 20.03 7.61 -21.43
CA SER A 79 20.44 7.41 -22.83
C SER A 79 21.89 7.82 -22.99
N GLU A 80 22.73 6.90 -23.41
CA GLU A 80 24.15 7.17 -23.68
C GLU A 80 24.37 7.55 -25.12
N ILE A 81 25.20 8.56 -25.35
CA ILE A 81 25.53 9.07 -26.67
C ILE A 81 27.00 8.73 -26.94
N TYR A 82 27.23 7.95 -27.99
CA TYR A 82 28.57 7.51 -28.40
C TYR A 82 28.99 8.16 -29.72
N SER A 83 30.30 8.41 -29.91
CA SER A 83 30.89 8.74 -31.17
C SER A 83 30.97 7.51 -32.08
N ALA A 84 31.32 7.71 -33.37
CA ALA A 84 31.46 6.62 -34.32
C ALA A 84 32.54 5.59 -33.94
N ASP A 85 33.51 6.00 -33.14
CA ASP A 85 34.60 5.19 -32.60
C ASP A 85 34.26 4.62 -31.19
N SER A 86 32.97 4.60 -30.82
CA SER A 86 32.47 4.05 -29.57
C SER A 86 32.96 4.75 -28.30
N VAL A 87 33.39 6.00 -28.39
CA VAL A 87 33.72 6.81 -27.23
C VAL A 87 32.46 7.46 -26.69
N LEU A 88 32.18 7.32 -25.35
CA LEU A 88 31.08 7.97 -24.70
C LEU A 88 31.25 9.48 -24.72
N ILE A 89 30.38 10.19 -25.45
CA ILE A 89 30.36 11.65 -25.55
C ILE A 89 29.60 12.27 -24.39
N GLY A 90 28.48 11.62 -23.97
CA GLY A 90 27.64 12.13 -22.91
C GLY A 90 26.45 11.24 -22.58
N ARG A 91 25.74 11.63 -21.56
CA ARG A 91 24.50 10.95 -21.11
C ARG A 91 23.36 11.94 -21.05
N PHE A 92 22.21 11.53 -21.58
CA PHE A 92 20.97 12.28 -21.48
C PHE A 92 20.01 11.51 -20.56
N PHE A 93 19.58 12.12 -19.47
CA PHE A 93 18.77 11.47 -18.47
C PHE A 93 17.84 12.45 -17.76
N SER A 94 16.68 11.95 -17.33
CA SER A 94 15.82 12.62 -16.36
C SER A 94 16.27 12.30 -14.91
N GLU A 95 16.80 11.09 -14.71
CA GLU A 95 17.42 10.62 -13.48
C GLU A 95 18.71 9.88 -13.84
N ASN A 96 19.83 10.28 -13.23
CA ASN A 96 21.12 9.63 -13.49
C ASN A 96 21.18 8.28 -12.77
N ARG A 97 20.69 7.23 -13.44
CA ARG A 97 20.72 5.87 -12.95
C ARG A 97 21.57 5.00 -13.86
N THR A 98 22.48 4.27 -13.26
CA THR A 98 23.23 3.21 -13.93
C THR A 98 22.76 1.90 -13.31
N PRO A 99 22.07 1.02 -14.07
CA PRO A 99 21.69 -0.29 -13.59
C PRO A 99 22.94 -1.10 -13.23
N VAL A 100 22.86 -1.83 -12.15
CA VAL A 100 23.88 -2.80 -11.70
C VAL A 100 23.18 -4.11 -11.39
N GLU A 101 23.85 -5.22 -11.65
CA GLU A 101 23.33 -6.52 -11.28
C GLU A 101 23.42 -6.71 -9.76
N TYR A 102 22.51 -7.50 -9.20
CA TYR A 102 22.44 -7.70 -7.75
C TYR A 102 23.74 -8.30 -7.19
N GLU A 103 24.38 -9.20 -7.96
CA GLU A 103 25.63 -9.88 -7.63
C GLU A 103 26.82 -8.92 -7.54
N ASP A 104 26.74 -7.77 -8.21
CA ASP A 104 27.78 -6.72 -8.18
C ASP A 104 27.63 -5.80 -6.97
N ILE A 105 26.53 -5.90 -6.20
CA ILE A 105 26.30 -5.10 -5.01
C ILE A 105 27.01 -5.74 -3.80
N SER A 106 27.83 -4.96 -3.13
CA SER A 106 28.47 -5.45 -1.89
C SER A 106 27.44 -5.88 -0.84
N PRO A 107 27.56 -7.09 -0.27
CA PRO A 107 26.67 -7.55 0.80
C PRO A 107 26.61 -6.60 2.00
N ILE A 108 27.69 -5.87 2.26
CA ILE A 108 27.76 -4.86 3.34
C ILE A 108 26.78 -3.72 3.08
N ILE A 109 26.64 -3.28 1.83
CA ILE A 109 25.69 -2.21 1.45
C ILE A 109 24.26 -2.68 1.70
N ILE A 110 23.95 -3.91 1.29
CA ILE A 110 22.63 -4.51 1.49
C ILE A 110 22.30 -4.59 2.97
N GLN A 111 23.21 -5.13 3.77
CA GLN A 111 23.03 -5.27 5.22
C GLN A 111 22.89 -3.90 5.89
N THR A 112 23.72 -2.92 5.51
CA THR A 112 23.67 -1.57 6.06
C THR A 112 22.33 -0.89 5.74
N LEU A 113 21.82 -1.07 4.51
CA LEU A 113 20.51 -0.54 4.12
C LEU A 113 19.41 -1.14 4.99
N ILE A 114 19.41 -2.46 5.18
CA ILE A 114 18.40 -3.15 6.00
C ILE A 114 18.48 -2.68 7.45
N ASP A 115 19.68 -2.65 8.05
CA ASP A 115 19.87 -2.27 9.46
C ASP A 115 19.49 -0.81 9.73
N THR A 116 19.67 0.08 8.74
CA THR A 116 19.38 1.51 8.91
C THR A 116 17.93 1.89 8.57
N GLU A 117 17.36 1.30 7.52
CA GLU A 117 16.06 1.70 7.02
C GLU A 117 14.93 0.78 7.50
N ASP A 118 15.21 -0.52 7.69
CA ASP A 118 14.16 -1.50 7.97
C ASP A 118 14.71 -2.78 8.65
N GLU A 119 15.18 -2.66 9.88
CA GLU A 119 15.78 -3.75 10.68
C GLU A 119 14.98 -5.07 10.65
N ARG A 120 13.65 -4.97 10.45
CA ARG A 120 12.74 -6.12 10.41
C ARG A 120 12.31 -6.51 9.00
N PHE A 121 13.03 -6.09 7.96
CA PHE A 121 12.70 -6.29 6.55
C PHE A 121 12.23 -7.71 6.23
N TYR A 122 12.92 -8.73 6.72
CA TYR A 122 12.58 -10.15 6.49
C TYR A 122 11.43 -10.68 7.37
N ARG A 123 10.84 -9.85 8.27
CA ARG A 123 9.83 -10.31 9.24
C ARG A 123 8.42 -9.82 8.95
N HIS A 124 8.26 -8.92 8.00
CA HIS A 124 6.96 -8.37 7.64
C HIS A 124 6.69 -8.50 6.13
N HIS A 125 5.45 -8.24 5.72
CA HIS A 125 5.01 -8.30 4.33
C HIS A 125 4.60 -6.90 3.84
N GLY A 126 5.59 -6.08 3.50
CA GLY A 126 5.40 -4.72 2.96
C GLY A 126 5.07 -3.66 4.01
N ILE A 127 4.43 -4.03 5.13
CA ILE A 127 4.09 -3.12 6.23
C ILE A 127 4.63 -3.70 7.54
N ASP A 128 5.46 -2.94 8.23
CA ASP A 128 5.92 -3.26 9.58
C ASP A 128 4.97 -2.64 10.61
N PHE A 129 3.98 -3.40 11.04
CA PHE A 129 3.01 -2.94 12.06
C PHE A 129 3.65 -2.67 13.41
N GLN A 130 4.70 -3.41 13.79
CA GLN A 130 5.43 -3.20 15.04
C GLN A 130 6.19 -1.88 15.01
N GLY A 131 6.90 -1.60 13.91
CA GLY A 131 7.58 -0.33 13.69
C GLY A 131 6.62 0.85 13.60
N LEU A 132 5.47 0.66 12.94
CA LEU A 132 4.42 1.67 12.87
C LEU A 132 3.88 2.03 14.26
N PHE A 133 3.60 1.03 15.10
CA PHE A 133 3.15 1.26 16.47
C PHE A 133 4.21 1.96 17.32
N ALA A 134 5.48 1.56 17.19
CA ALA A 134 6.60 2.22 17.87
C ALA A 134 6.72 3.69 17.45
N ALA A 135 6.61 3.98 16.14
CA ALA A 135 6.67 5.35 15.62
C ALA A 135 5.53 6.23 16.14
N VAL A 136 4.30 5.70 16.21
CA VAL A 136 3.15 6.43 16.80
C VAL A 136 3.42 6.76 18.27
N LYS A 137 3.96 5.82 19.03
CA LYS A 137 4.34 6.04 20.43
C LYS A 137 5.44 7.08 20.56
N ASP A 138 6.45 7.04 19.70
CA ASP A 138 7.54 8.01 19.70
C ASP A 138 7.07 9.42 19.36
N ILE A 139 6.20 9.56 18.37
CA ILE A 139 5.56 10.85 18.01
C ILE A 139 4.76 11.40 19.19
N ALA A 140 3.98 10.57 19.87
CA ALA A 140 3.24 10.98 21.07
C ALA A 140 4.16 11.42 22.22
N SER A 141 5.41 10.96 22.23
CA SER A 141 6.46 11.33 23.18
C SER A 141 7.33 12.50 22.69
N GLY A 142 6.96 13.16 21.60
CA GLY A 142 7.71 14.29 21.03
C GLY A 142 8.98 13.90 20.26
N ARG A 143 9.17 12.63 19.96
CA ARG A 143 10.30 12.11 19.17
C ARG A 143 9.83 11.76 17.75
N ALA A 144 10.49 12.31 16.73
CA ALA A 144 10.19 11.96 15.35
C ALA A 144 10.96 10.68 14.98
N ARG A 145 10.22 9.64 14.54
CA ARG A 145 10.77 8.40 13.99
C ARG A 145 10.08 8.05 12.69
N GLY A 146 10.87 7.66 11.68
CA GLY A 146 10.35 7.05 10.45
C GLY A 146 9.82 5.64 10.71
N ALA A 147 8.77 5.26 9.99
CA ALA A 147 8.19 3.91 10.06
C ALA A 147 7.87 3.36 8.66
N SER A 148 8.51 3.90 7.62
CA SER A 148 8.34 3.40 6.26
C SER A 148 9.32 2.26 6.01
N THR A 149 8.83 1.13 5.51
CA THR A 149 9.65 -0.02 5.14
C THR A 149 10.41 0.22 3.83
N ILE A 150 11.45 -0.57 3.55
CA ILE A 150 12.18 -0.56 2.27
C ILE A 150 11.19 -0.78 1.11
N THR A 151 10.27 -1.74 1.24
CA THR A 151 9.25 -2.03 0.21
C THR A 151 8.32 -0.84 -0.04
N GLN A 152 7.96 -0.07 0.99
CA GLN A 152 7.19 1.17 0.82
C GLN A 152 8.01 2.28 0.14
N GLN A 153 9.30 2.37 0.44
CA GLN A 153 10.21 3.30 -0.24
C GLN A 153 10.39 2.91 -1.71
N LEU A 154 10.52 1.62 -2.01
CA LEU A 154 10.55 1.09 -3.37
C LEU A 154 9.24 1.43 -4.09
N ALA A 155 8.09 1.16 -3.50
CA ALA A 155 6.78 1.52 -4.05
C ALA A 155 6.67 3.02 -4.38
N LYS A 156 7.15 3.87 -3.49
CA LYS A 156 7.15 5.33 -3.69
C LYS A 156 8.06 5.77 -4.84
N ASN A 157 9.26 5.21 -4.93
CA ASN A 157 10.32 5.68 -5.83
C ASN A 157 10.25 5.01 -7.21
N LEU A 158 10.10 3.69 -7.27
CA LEU A 158 10.07 2.94 -8.53
C LEU A 158 8.76 3.18 -9.28
N PHE A 159 7.61 3.06 -8.60
CA PHE A 159 6.30 3.26 -9.21
C PHE A 159 5.82 4.72 -9.15
N ARG A 160 6.62 5.62 -8.59
CA ARG A 160 6.30 7.07 -8.51
C ARG A 160 4.87 7.33 -8.04
N VAL A 161 4.41 6.57 -7.05
CA VAL A 161 3.02 6.57 -6.57
C VAL A 161 2.54 7.96 -6.16
N ARG A 162 3.49 8.83 -5.77
CA ARG A 162 3.19 10.22 -5.37
C ARG A 162 3.14 11.21 -6.53
N THR A 163 3.77 10.91 -7.66
CA THR A 163 3.97 11.87 -8.75
C THR A 163 3.31 11.45 -10.05
N GLN A 164 3.37 10.16 -10.40
CA GLN A 164 2.84 9.63 -11.65
C GLN A 164 1.35 9.36 -11.60
N TYR A 165 0.84 8.95 -10.43
CA TYR A 165 -0.56 8.61 -10.25
C TYR A 165 -1.33 9.74 -9.57
N SER A 166 -2.45 10.12 -10.15
CA SER A 166 -3.29 11.15 -9.57
C SER A 166 -3.84 10.72 -8.20
N THR A 167 -4.14 11.67 -7.35
CA THR A 167 -4.77 11.43 -6.05
C THR A 167 -6.30 11.63 -6.09
N GLY A 168 -6.87 11.74 -7.30
CA GLY A 168 -8.30 11.91 -7.53
C GLY A 168 -8.85 13.22 -6.97
N LEU A 169 -10.16 13.27 -6.79
CA LEU A 169 -10.84 14.44 -6.25
C LEU A 169 -10.43 14.75 -4.81
N LEU A 170 -10.26 13.72 -3.96
CA LEU A 170 -9.87 13.89 -2.56
C LEU A 170 -8.44 14.39 -2.41
N GLY A 171 -7.58 14.13 -3.39
CA GLY A 171 -6.23 14.67 -3.40
C GLY A 171 -6.11 16.19 -3.57
N LYS A 172 -7.22 16.89 -3.84
CA LYS A 172 -7.28 18.35 -3.84
C LYS A 172 -7.31 18.95 -2.42
N ILE A 173 -7.62 18.14 -1.42
CA ILE A 173 -7.66 18.53 0.00
C ILE A 173 -6.28 18.25 0.61
N PRO A 174 -5.52 19.28 1.10
CA PRO A 174 -4.11 19.13 1.48
C PRO A 174 -3.83 17.96 2.44
N GLY A 175 -4.48 17.86 3.57
CA GLY A 175 -4.25 16.75 4.52
C GLY A 175 -4.67 15.39 3.99
N VAL A 176 -5.79 15.32 3.26
CA VAL A 176 -6.31 14.07 2.68
C VAL A 176 -5.39 13.55 1.57
N LYS A 177 -4.78 14.43 0.78
CA LYS A 177 -3.79 14.06 -0.24
C LYS A 177 -2.69 13.17 0.32
N ILE A 178 -2.11 13.57 1.47
CA ILE A 178 -1.02 12.81 2.12
C ILE A 178 -1.50 11.42 2.55
N LEU A 179 -2.71 11.32 3.11
CA LEU A 179 -3.29 10.04 3.52
C LEU A 179 -3.54 9.12 2.32
N VAL A 180 -4.10 9.65 1.22
CA VAL A 180 -4.32 8.88 -0.01
C VAL A 180 -2.99 8.38 -0.59
N MET A 181 -1.98 9.24 -0.63
CA MET A 181 -0.64 8.85 -1.10
C MET A 181 -0.05 7.75 -0.24
N LYS A 182 -0.15 7.87 1.08
CA LYS A 182 0.38 6.87 2.02
C LYS A 182 -0.38 5.54 1.93
N ALA A 183 -1.71 5.59 1.79
CA ALA A 183 -2.51 4.39 1.57
C ALA A 183 -2.09 3.66 0.27
N LYS A 184 -1.84 4.39 -0.82
CA LYS A 184 -1.33 3.81 -2.06
C LYS A 184 0.05 3.18 -1.90
N GLU A 185 0.98 3.82 -1.18
CA GLU A 185 2.28 3.23 -0.88
C GLU A 185 2.13 1.87 -0.17
N TRP A 186 1.24 1.80 0.82
CA TRP A 186 0.98 0.55 1.55
C TRP A 186 0.38 -0.54 0.65
N ILE A 187 -0.60 -0.17 -0.17
CA ILE A 187 -1.24 -1.10 -1.10
C ILE A 187 -0.22 -1.65 -2.10
N VAL A 188 0.59 -0.77 -2.70
CA VAL A 188 1.62 -1.18 -3.67
C VAL A 188 2.71 -2.01 -3.01
N ALA A 189 3.14 -1.66 -1.79
CA ALA A 189 4.12 -2.44 -1.04
C ALA A 189 3.61 -3.86 -0.74
N VAL A 190 2.35 -4.01 -0.36
CA VAL A 190 1.74 -5.35 -0.16
C VAL A 190 1.66 -6.11 -1.48
N LYS A 191 1.24 -5.46 -2.58
CA LYS A 191 1.20 -6.10 -3.92
C LYS A 191 2.58 -6.56 -4.39
N LEU A 192 3.63 -5.76 -4.14
CA LEU A 192 5.02 -6.13 -4.43
C LEU A 192 5.40 -7.44 -3.75
N GLU A 193 5.16 -7.54 -2.45
CA GLU A 193 5.49 -8.73 -1.67
C GLU A 193 4.55 -9.93 -1.90
N MET A 194 3.49 -9.75 -2.67
CA MET A 194 2.68 -10.85 -3.20
C MET A 194 3.24 -11.42 -4.51
N ILE A 195 4.02 -10.65 -5.24
CA ILE A 195 4.57 -11.02 -6.55
C ILE A 195 6.04 -11.46 -6.41
N PHE A 196 6.82 -10.71 -5.65
CA PHE A 196 8.26 -10.87 -5.50
C PHE A 196 8.62 -11.37 -4.11
N SER A 197 9.67 -12.18 -4.02
CA SER A 197 10.29 -12.54 -2.74
C SER A 197 11.12 -11.37 -2.18
N LYS A 198 11.66 -11.55 -0.99
CA LYS A 198 12.52 -10.52 -0.36
C LYS A 198 13.91 -10.42 -1.00
N GLU A 199 14.32 -11.47 -1.68
CA GLU A 199 15.60 -11.56 -2.38
C GLU A 199 15.55 -10.94 -3.79
N GLU A 200 14.36 -10.90 -4.39
CA GLU A 200 14.09 -10.22 -5.68
C GLU A 200 13.85 -8.73 -5.50
#